data_ef9f3f2ed92f91c077faed94aec8523b
#
_entry.id   ef9f3f2ed92f91c077faed94aec8523b
#
_cell.length_a   1.000
_cell.length_b   1.000
_cell.length_c   1.000
_cell.angle_alpha   90.00
_cell.angle_beta   90.00
_cell.angle_gamma   90.00
#
_symmetry.space_group_name_H-M   'P 1'
#
loop_
_entity.id
_entity.type
_entity.pdbx_description
1 polymer ?
#
loop_
_entity_poly.entity_id
_entity_poly.type
_entity_poly.pdbx_seq_one_letter_code
_entity_poly.pdbx_strand_id
1 'polypeptide(L)'
;DPLDAEQPGPKQNLDGGDSRFGSNLVLQNGVTWAVQGIQSEDDHAAIRWLQFDPETDILLDSGIIADPNLDLIYPSIAVNEFDQIVIGMSGSSESQFASAYAVVGEKLGGVTHFGDLLVLAAGTADYEVTYGGARNRWGDYSATVLDPSDPHAFWTFQEFAISEDVWAVRVTQLLLVPEPGTLALLG
;
A
#
# COMPACT_ATOMS: atom_id res chain seq x y z
N ASP A 1 -14.09 7.13 -6.24
CA ASP A 1 -13.27 7.38 -5.05
C ASP A 1 -13.28 6.13 -4.17
N PRO A 2 -12.25 5.90 -3.34
CA PRO A 2 -12.31 4.85 -2.33
C PRO A 2 -13.45 5.12 -1.33
N LEU A 3 -13.92 4.06 -0.69
CA LEU A 3 -14.83 4.19 0.44
C LEU A 3 -14.06 4.66 1.69
N ASP A 4 -14.78 5.25 2.64
CA ASP A 4 -14.26 5.48 3.98
C ASP A 4 -14.07 4.13 4.68
N ALA A 5 -12.89 3.91 5.26
CA ALA A 5 -12.53 2.63 5.84
C ALA A 5 -13.23 2.40 7.18
N GLU A 6 -13.86 1.25 7.31
CA GLU A 6 -14.56 0.83 8.53
C GLU A 6 -13.57 0.63 9.69
N GLN A 7 -14.07 0.76 10.92
CA GLN A 7 -13.31 0.47 12.13
C GLN A 7 -14.19 -0.11 13.22
N PRO A 8 -13.64 -0.85 14.19
CA PRO A 8 -14.43 -1.36 15.31
C PRO A 8 -15.00 -0.24 16.18
N GLY A 9 -16.20 -0.47 16.73
CA GLY A 9 -16.80 0.44 17.69
C GLY A 9 -17.76 1.46 17.07
N PRO A 10 -18.18 2.47 17.83
CA PRO A 10 -19.20 3.41 17.40
C PRO A 10 -18.70 4.65 16.67
N LYS A 11 -17.37 4.78 16.50
CA LYS A 11 -16.76 5.95 15.87
C LYS A 11 -16.96 5.94 14.36
N GLN A 12 -16.87 7.13 13.77
CA GLN A 12 -17.02 7.33 12.34
C GLN A 12 -15.92 6.59 11.57
N ASN A 13 -16.25 6.05 10.38
CA ASN A 13 -15.29 5.46 9.45
C ASN A 13 -14.14 6.43 9.14
N LEU A 14 -12.96 5.88 8.90
CA LEU A 14 -11.78 6.66 8.55
C LEU A 14 -11.91 7.18 7.13
N ASP A 15 -11.65 8.46 6.92
CA ASP A 15 -11.65 9.08 5.61
C ASP A 15 -10.70 8.35 4.65
N GLY A 16 -11.23 7.72 3.62
CA GLY A 16 -10.46 6.96 2.61
C GLY A 16 -9.72 7.83 1.60
N GLY A 17 -9.91 9.15 1.67
CA GLY A 17 -9.33 10.09 0.71
C GLY A 17 -10.07 10.15 -0.61
N ASP A 18 -9.33 10.28 -1.69
CA ASP A 18 -9.87 10.32 -3.05
C ASP A 18 -9.01 9.48 -4.03
N SER A 19 -9.45 9.37 -5.29
CA SER A 19 -8.78 8.56 -6.32
C SER A 19 -7.59 9.26 -7.01
N ARG A 20 -7.07 10.36 -6.47
CA ARG A 20 -5.83 10.98 -6.97
C ARG A 20 -4.62 10.13 -6.59
N PHE A 21 -3.53 10.32 -7.32
CA PHE A 21 -2.24 9.76 -6.89
C PHE A 21 -1.75 10.52 -5.65
N GLY A 22 -1.91 9.91 -4.48
CA GLY A 22 -1.51 10.49 -3.18
C GLY A 22 -0.03 10.31 -2.85
N SER A 23 0.67 9.44 -3.58
CA SER A 23 2.10 9.18 -3.41
C SER A 23 2.91 9.52 -4.67
N ASN A 24 4.24 9.44 -4.56
CA ASN A 24 5.14 9.65 -5.69
C ASN A 24 4.90 8.62 -6.80
N LEU A 25 5.04 9.08 -8.06
CA LEU A 25 5.23 8.19 -9.19
C LEU A 25 6.67 7.67 -9.18
N VAL A 26 6.85 6.41 -9.56
CA VAL A 26 8.17 5.76 -9.60
C VAL A 26 8.52 5.42 -11.04
N LEU A 27 9.60 6.01 -11.56
CA LEU A 27 10.17 5.63 -12.86
C LEU A 27 11.28 4.60 -12.62
N GLN A 28 11.06 3.36 -13.03
CA GLN A 28 12.01 2.27 -12.90
C GLN A 28 11.99 1.39 -14.16
N ASN A 29 13.16 1.00 -14.66
CA ASN A 29 13.32 0.15 -15.84
C ASN A 29 12.54 0.61 -17.08
N GLY A 30 12.40 1.94 -17.28
CA GLY A 30 11.65 2.52 -18.40
C GLY A 30 10.13 2.46 -18.27
N VAL A 31 9.61 2.15 -17.08
CA VAL A 31 8.17 2.10 -16.78
C VAL A 31 7.86 3.05 -15.63
N THR A 32 6.81 3.85 -15.78
CA THR A 32 6.26 4.67 -14.69
C THR A 32 5.21 3.87 -13.92
N TRP A 33 5.43 3.75 -12.62
CA TRP A 33 4.52 3.08 -11.69
C TRP A 33 3.75 4.09 -10.86
N ALA A 34 2.49 3.80 -10.61
CA ALA A 34 1.61 4.60 -9.76
C ALA A 34 0.68 3.71 -8.92
N VAL A 35 0.21 4.24 -7.80
CA VAL A 35 -0.84 3.63 -6.98
C VAL A 35 -1.88 4.67 -6.58
N GLN A 36 -3.13 4.23 -6.47
CA GLN A 36 -4.25 5.06 -6.02
C GLN A 36 -5.27 4.24 -5.23
N GLY A 37 -6.01 4.90 -4.34
CA GLY A 37 -7.18 4.33 -3.69
C GLY A 37 -8.36 4.26 -4.65
N ILE A 38 -9.12 3.18 -4.58
CA ILE A 38 -10.36 2.96 -5.35
C ILE A 38 -11.39 2.25 -4.49
N GLN A 39 -12.65 2.25 -4.93
CA GLN A 39 -13.65 1.30 -4.46
C GLN A 39 -13.53 0.00 -5.26
N SER A 40 -13.49 -1.15 -4.58
CA SER A 40 -13.55 -2.47 -5.21
C SER A 40 -14.96 -2.87 -5.63
N GLU A 41 -15.09 -3.97 -6.38
CA GLU A 41 -16.39 -4.54 -6.76
C GLU A 41 -17.16 -5.12 -5.55
N ASP A 42 -16.45 -5.46 -4.48
CA ASP A 42 -17.01 -6.01 -3.24
C ASP A 42 -17.34 -4.93 -2.19
N ASP A 43 -17.45 -3.66 -2.60
CA ASP A 43 -17.76 -2.51 -1.75
C ASP A 43 -16.77 -2.28 -0.59
N HIS A 44 -15.47 -2.54 -0.82
CA HIS A 44 -14.37 -2.17 0.06
C HIS A 44 -13.45 -1.11 -0.59
N ALA A 45 -12.76 -0.34 0.24
CA ALA A 45 -11.63 0.44 -0.24
C ALA A 45 -10.48 -0.50 -0.63
N ALA A 46 -9.89 -0.29 -1.79
CA ALA A 46 -8.84 -1.11 -2.36
C ALA A 46 -7.77 -0.27 -3.05
N ILE A 47 -6.65 -0.88 -3.39
CA ILE A 47 -5.54 -0.21 -4.04
C ILE A 47 -5.44 -0.66 -5.50
N ARG A 48 -5.46 0.28 -6.43
CA ARG A 48 -5.10 0.05 -7.82
C ARG A 48 -3.65 0.42 -8.04
N TRP A 49 -2.87 -0.49 -8.62
CA TRP A 49 -1.55 -0.19 -9.17
C TRP A 49 -1.62 -0.09 -10.70
N LEU A 50 -0.74 0.74 -11.28
CA LEU A 50 -0.72 1.03 -12.71
C LEU A 50 0.72 1.12 -13.20
N GLN A 51 0.94 0.70 -14.44
CA GLN A 51 2.18 0.86 -15.19
C GLN A 51 1.92 1.66 -16.46
N PHE A 52 2.68 2.70 -16.68
CA PHE A 52 2.60 3.55 -17.88
C PHE A 52 3.92 3.58 -18.63
N ASP A 53 3.83 3.69 -19.94
CA ASP A 53 4.96 4.09 -20.76
C ASP A 53 5.22 5.58 -20.53
N PRO A 54 6.42 5.99 -20.06
CA PRO A 54 6.71 7.38 -19.69
C PRO A 54 6.81 8.34 -20.89
N GLU A 55 6.92 7.83 -22.12
CA GLU A 55 7.03 8.65 -23.34
C GLU A 55 5.68 8.86 -24.02
N THR A 56 4.79 7.88 -23.92
CA THR A 56 3.52 7.87 -24.67
C THR A 56 2.29 7.98 -23.77
N ASP A 57 2.45 7.91 -22.44
CA ASP A 57 1.39 7.86 -21.43
C ASP A 57 0.41 6.69 -21.61
N ILE A 58 0.79 5.66 -22.38
CA ILE A 58 -0.02 4.47 -22.60
C ILE A 58 0.02 3.60 -21.35
N LEU A 59 -1.15 3.17 -20.89
CA LEU A 59 -1.27 2.17 -19.82
C LEU A 59 -0.76 0.82 -20.36
N LEU A 60 0.30 0.30 -19.72
CA LEU A 60 0.94 -0.97 -20.08
C LEU A 60 0.34 -2.15 -19.30
N ASP A 61 0.06 -1.94 -18.02
CA ASP A 61 -0.48 -2.99 -17.13
C ASP A 61 -1.15 -2.32 -15.92
N SER A 62 -2.05 -3.04 -15.26
CA SER A 62 -2.69 -2.61 -14.01
C SER A 62 -3.33 -3.79 -13.29
N GLY A 63 -3.53 -3.62 -11.99
CA GLY A 63 -4.29 -4.58 -11.19
C GLY A 63 -4.78 -3.96 -9.89
N ILE A 64 -5.45 -4.79 -9.10
CA ILE A 64 -6.07 -4.38 -7.84
C ILE A 64 -5.50 -5.26 -6.72
N ILE A 65 -5.15 -4.62 -5.61
CA ILE A 65 -4.88 -5.26 -4.33
C ILE A 65 -6.09 -4.95 -3.46
N ALA A 66 -6.82 -5.99 -3.11
CA ALA A 66 -8.02 -5.96 -2.28
C ALA A 66 -7.99 -7.11 -1.28
N ASP A 67 -8.66 -6.93 -0.17
CA ASP A 67 -8.92 -7.98 0.82
C ASP A 67 -10.43 -7.97 1.12
N PRO A 68 -11.11 -9.12 1.15
CA PRO A 68 -12.56 -9.17 1.36
C PRO A 68 -13.00 -8.81 2.80
N ASN A 69 -12.04 -8.59 3.70
CA ASN A 69 -12.30 -8.27 5.11
C ASN A 69 -11.60 -6.98 5.57
N LEU A 70 -11.00 -6.22 4.65
CA LEU A 70 -10.26 -5.00 4.97
C LEU A 70 -10.52 -3.91 3.93
N ASP A 71 -10.67 -2.69 4.40
CA ASP A 71 -10.57 -1.48 3.63
C ASP A 71 -9.12 -1.01 3.60
N LEU A 72 -8.52 -0.95 2.40
CA LEU A 72 -7.14 -0.55 2.18
C LEU A 72 -7.07 0.88 1.66
N ILE A 73 -6.36 1.77 2.36
CA ILE A 73 -6.33 3.21 2.09
C ILE A 73 -4.91 3.77 2.13
N TYR A 74 -4.69 4.94 1.51
CA TYR A 74 -3.44 5.72 1.48
C TYR A 74 -2.21 4.92 1.05
N PRO A 75 -2.20 4.40 -0.21
CA PRO A 75 -1.07 3.61 -0.70
C PRO A 75 0.14 4.46 -1.05
N SER A 76 1.32 3.84 -0.93
CA SER A 76 2.57 4.31 -1.51
C SER A 76 3.37 3.16 -2.12
N ILE A 77 4.20 3.42 -3.13
CA ILE A 77 4.90 2.39 -3.89
C ILE A 77 6.39 2.71 -4.05
N ALA A 78 7.22 1.67 -4.03
CA ALA A 78 8.58 1.69 -4.54
C ALA A 78 8.83 0.45 -5.39
N VAL A 79 9.71 0.60 -6.40
CA VAL A 79 10.11 -0.47 -7.31
C VAL A 79 11.61 -0.39 -7.50
N ASN A 80 12.33 -1.52 -7.39
CA ASN A 80 13.77 -1.57 -7.59
C ASN A 80 14.17 -2.00 -9.01
N GLU A 81 15.47 -2.00 -9.29
CA GLU A 81 16.03 -2.38 -10.58
C GLU A 81 15.83 -3.88 -10.96
N PHE A 82 15.42 -4.71 -10.00
CA PHE A 82 15.12 -6.14 -10.18
C PHE A 82 13.63 -6.40 -10.40
N ASP A 83 12.82 -5.35 -10.65
CA ASP A 83 11.36 -5.42 -10.76
C ASP A 83 10.65 -5.99 -9.52
N GLN A 84 11.30 -5.86 -8.34
CA GLN A 84 10.66 -6.13 -7.06
C GLN A 84 9.90 -4.87 -6.61
N ILE A 85 8.73 -5.08 -6.04
CA ILE A 85 7.76 -4.03 -5.76
C ILE A 85 7.36 -4.11 -4.28
N VAL A 86 7.28 -2.97 -3.62
CA VAL A 86 6.65 -2.85 -2.30
C VAL A 86 5.58 -1.77 -2.38
N ILE A 87 4.36 -2.12 -1.95
CA ILE A 87 3.28 -1.15 -1.75
C ILE A 87 2.95 -1.17 -0.26
N GLY A 88 3.08 -0.01 0.39
CA GLY A 88 2.68 0.19 1.78
C GLY A 88 1.34 0.91 1.84
N MET A 89 0.52 0.64 2.88
CA MET A 89 -0.81 1.20 3.05
C MET A 89 -1.30 1.09 4.48
N SER A 90 -2.34 1.84 4.83
CA SER A 90 -3.15 1.58 6.02
C SER A 90 -4.31 0.65 5.67
N GLY A 91 -4.81 -0.10 6.65
CA GLY A 91 -6.00 -0.93 6.48
C GLY A 91 -6.78 -1.09 7.78
N SER A 92 -8.12 -1.18 7.69
CA SER A 92 -9.00 -1.40 8.82
C SER A 92 -10.29 -2.11 8.39
N SER A 93 -11.13 -2.51 9.36
CA SER A 93 -12.45 -3.10 9.11
C SER A 93 -13.32 -2.98 10.35
N GLU A 94 -14.59 -3.39 10.28
CA GLU A 94 -15.47 -3.48 11.46
C GLU A 94 -14.87 -4.27 12.64
N SER A 95 -13.95 -5.19 12.38
CA SER A 95 -13.32 -6.05 13.40
C SER A 95 -11.86 -5.74 13.66
N GLN A 96 -11.24 -4.82 12.92
CA GLN A 96 -9.82 -4.51 13.01
C GLN A 96 -9.55 -3.00 12.98
N PHE A 97 -8.86 -2.51 14.00
CA PHE A 97 -8.45 -1.11 14.07
C PHE A 97 -7.43 -0.76 12.97
N ALA A 98 -7.36 0.52 12.65
CA ALA A 98 -6.44 1.05 11.65
C ALA A 98 -5.00 0.59 11.89
N SER A 99 -4.50 -0.21 10.96
CA SER A 99 -3.24 -0.96 11.03
C SER A 99 -2.35 -0.63 9.84
N ALA A 100 -1.04 -0.77 10.03
CA ALA A 100 -0.05 -0.58 8.97
C ALA A 100 0.21 -1.89 8.23
N TYR A 101 0.14 -1.83 6.91
CA TYR A 101 0.35 -2.98 6.01
C TYR A 101 1.38 -2.70 4.94
N ALA A 102 1.89 -3.77 4.36
CA ALA A 102 2.57 -3.76 3.07
C ALA A 102 2.23 -5.02 2.28
N VAL A 103 2.40 -4.96 0.97
CA VAL A 103 2.43 -6.12 0.09
C VAL A 103 3.69 -6.07 -0.75
N VAL A 104 4.27 -7.24 -0.99
CA VAL A 104 5.45 -7.42 -1.83
C VAL A 104 5.03 -8.03 -3.15
N GLY A 105 5.58 -7.53 -4.24
CA GLY A 105 5.36 -8.06 -5.57
C GLY A 105 6.65 -8.17 -6.37
N GLU A 106 6.57 -8.88 -7.48
CA GLU A 106 7.65 -9.03 -8.45
C GLU A 106 7.10 -9.25 -9.85
N LYS A 107 7.90 -8.96 -10.86
CA LYS A 107 7.55 -9.21 -12.26
C LYS A 107 8.23 -10.49 -12.75
N LEU A 108 7.45 -11.53 -12.96
CA LEU A 108 7.91 -12.83 -13.45
C LEU A 108 7.38 -13.10 -14.85
N GLY A 109 8.30 -13.32 -15.81
CA GLY A 109 7.91 -13.60 -17.19
C GLY A 109 7.09 -12.48 -17.86
N GLY A 110 7.25 -11.24 -17.41
CA GLY A 110 6.51 -10.08 -17.90
C GLY A 110 5.17 -9.82 -17.21
N VAL A 111 4.76 -10.67 -16.27
CA VAL A 111 3.52 -10.54 -15.47
C VAL A 111 3.85 -10.09 -14.06
N THR A 112 3.10 -9.12 -13.55
CA THR A 112 3.23 -8.63 -12.18
C THR A 112 2.42 -9.49 -11.22
N HIS A 113 3.07 -10.00 -10.17
CA HIS A 113 2.47 -10.81 -9.12
C HIS A 113 2.67 -10.16 -7.77
N PHE A 114 1.67 -10.24 -6.90
CA PHE A 114 1.76 -9.82 -5.51
C PHE A 114 1.48 -11.00 -4.59
N GLY A 115 2.19 -11.03 -3.45
CA GLY A 115 1.94 -11.98 -2.37
C GLY A 115 0.83 -11.52 -1.42
N ASP A 116 0.76 -12.17 -0.25
CA ASP A 116 -0.20 -11.84 0.79
C ASP A 116 0.13 -10.49 1.47
N LEU A 117 -0.88 -9.88 2.09
CA LEU A 117 -0.70 -8.69 2.93
C LEU A 117 0.15 -9.01 4.17
N LEU A 118 1.16 -8.20 4.41
CA LEU A 118 2.02 -8.26 5.58
C LEU A 118 1.54 -7.22 6.60
N VAL A 119 1.21 -7.66 7.81
CA VAL A 119 0.92 -6.76 8.94
C VAL A 119 2.24 -6.21 9.48
N LEU A 120 2.46 -4.91 9.34
CA LEU A 120 3.65 -4.22 9.86
C LEU A 120 3.47 -3.75 11.31
N ALA A 121 2.26 -3.27 11.62
CA ALA A 121 1.83 -2.94 12.98
C ALA A 121 0.32 -3.02 13.08
N ALA A 122 -0.18 -3.79 14.04
CA ALA A 122 -1.62 -3.85 14.32
C ALA A 122 -2.07 -2.62 15.10
N GLY A 123 -3.22 -2.04 14.71
CA GLY A 123 -3.92 -1.03 15.48
C GLY A 123 -4.47 -1.59 16.79
N THR A 124 -4.57 -0.77 17.82
CA THR A 124 -4.97 -1.20 19.17
C THR A 124 -6.19 -0.48 19.72
N ALA A 125 -6.67 0.56 19.03
CA ALA A 125 -7.85 1.33 19.43
C ALA A 125 -8.50 2.02 18.24
N ASP A 126 -9.72 2.46 18.43
CA ASP A 126 -10.46 3.27 17.48
C ASP A 126 -9.93 4.71 17.42
N TYR A 127 -10.24 5.39 16.32
CA TYR A 127 -9.71 6.72 16.05
C TYR A 127 -10.81 7.63 15.50
N GLU A 128 -10.95 8.83 16.08
CA GLU A 128 -11.84 9.86 15.56
C GLU A 128 -11.29 11.26 15.80
N VAL A 129 -10.77 11.87 14.73
CA VAL A 129 -10.27 13.26 14.76
C VAL A 129 -10.86 14.03 13.59
N THR A 130 -11.92 14.79 13.86
CA THR A 130 -12.70 15.52 12.85
C THR A 130 -12.32 17.01 12.76
N TYR A 131 -11.61 17.56 13.74
CA TYR A 131 -11.35 19.00 13.87
C TYR A 131 -12.62 19.87 13.74
N GLY A 132 -13.77 19.32 14.16
CA GLY A 132 -15.08 19.98 14.04
C GLY A 132 -15.71 19.89 12.65
N GLY A 133 -15.15 19.13 11.73
CA GLY A 133 -15.71 18.81 10.41
C GLY A 133 -16.55 17.53 10.41
N ALA A 134 -16.99 17.13 9.21
CA ALA A 134 -17.80 15.94 9.00
C ALA A 134 -16.98 14.68 8.65
N ARG A 135 -15.67 14.82 8.41
CA ARG A 135 -14.78 13.72 8.01
C ARG A 135 -13.90 13.32 9.19
N ASN A 136 -13.80 12.01 9.43
CA ASN A 136 -12.83 11.47 10.37
C ASN A 136 -11.47 11.40 9.68
N ARG A 137 -10.64 12.41 9.94
CA ARG A 137 -9.35 12.59 9.25
C ARG A 137 -8.38 11.46 9.64
N TRP A 138 -7.94 10.70 8.66
CA TRP A 138 -6.82 9.78 8.75
C TRP A 138 -5.62 10.36 7.99
N GLY A 139 -4.42 9.83 8.20
CA GLY A 139 -3.21 10.34 7.57
C GLY A 139 -3.32 10.49 6.07
N ASP A 140 -3.13 11.67 5.57
CA ASP A 140 -3.28 11.99 4.15
C ASP A 140 -2.14 11.41 3.28
N TYR A 141 -1.06 10.90 3.92
CA TYR A 141 0.14 10.48 3.19
C TYR A 141 0.81 9.26 3.82
N SER A 142 1.33 8.41 2.94
CA SER A 142 2.26 7.35 3.27
C SER A 142 3.49 7.43 2.38
N ALA A 143 4.56 6.74 2.73
CA ALA A 143 5.75 6.71 1.89
C ALA A 143 6.34 5.30 1.84
N THR A 144 6.75 4.89 0.65
CA THR A 144 7.56 3.70 0.43
C THR A 144 8.69 4.08 -0.51
N VAL A 145 9.95 3.80 -0.12
CA VAL A 145 11.14 4.22 -0.85
C VAL A 145 12.19 3.11 -0.84
N LEU A 146 13.11 3.15 -1.81
CA LEU A 146 14.30 2.31 -1.81
C LEU A 146 15.34 2.86 -0.82
N ASP A 147 16.10 1.96 -0.21
CA ASP A 147 17.33 2.34 0.50
C ASP A 147 18.38 2.78 -0.54
N PRO A 148 18.97 3.98 -0.41
CA PRO A 148 19.93 4.47 -1.39
C PRO A 148 21.26 3.69 -1.39
N SER A 149 21.50 2.87 -0.37
CA SER A 149 22.74 2.07 -0.21
C SER A 149 22.56 0.58 -0.48
N ASP A 150 21.31 0.09 -0.54
CA ASP A 150 20.99 -1.31 -0.79
C ASP A 150 19.78 -1.44 -1.71
N PRO A 151 19.96 -1.85 -2.98
CA PRO A 151 18.87 -1.93 -3.94
C PRO A 151 17.83 -3.04 -3.63
N HIS A 152 18.12 -3.94 -2.68
CA HIS A 152 17.17 -4.94 -2.21
C HIS A 152 16.38 -4.49 -0.97
N ALA A 153 16.75 -3.38 -0.36
CA ALA A 153 16.10 -2.86 0.84
C ALA A 153 15.08 -1.77 0.51
N PHE A 154 13.89 -1.92 1.07
CA PHE A 154 12.80 -0.95 0.98
C PHE A 154 12.47 -0.43 2.36
N TRP A 155 12.18 0.86 2.46
CA TRP A 155 11.65 1.48 3.68
C TRP A 155 10.21 1.91 3.44
N THR A 156 9.31 1.52 4.34
CA THR A 156 7.92 1.94 4.29
C THR A 156 7.52 2.61 5.61
N PHE A 157 6.71 3.67 5.49
CA PHE A 157 6.26 4.55 6.57
C PHE A 157 4.74 4.56 6.52
N GLN A 158 4.10 3.77 7.41
CA GLN A 158 2.67 3.57 7.38
C GLN A 158 2.04 3.91 8.72
N GLU A 159 0.87 4.55 8.69
CA GLU A 159 0.16 4.97 9.88
C GLU A 159 -0.69 3.83 10.46
N PHE A 160 -0.82 3.83 11.80
CA PHE A 160 -1.67 2.92 12.55
C PHE A 160 -2.14 3.57 13.87
N ALA A 161 -3.28 3.12 14.41
CA ALA A 161 -3.83 3.64 15.66
C ALA A 161 -3.22 2.91 16.87
N ILE A 162 -2.53 3.66 17.76
CA ILE A 162 -1.82 3.09 18.94
C ILE A 162 -2.62 3.19 20.23
N SER A 163 -3.56 4.11 20.32
CA SER A 163 -4.51 4.29 21.41
C SER A 163 -5.67 5.14 20.93
N GLU A 164 -6.71 5.28 21.74
CA GLU A 164 -7.89 6.09 21.39
C GLU A 164 -7.48 7.48 20.89
N ASP A 165 -7.89 7.80 19.67
CA ASP A 165 -7.64 9.07 18.96
C ASP A 165 -6.14 9.43 18.79
N VAL A 166 -5.24 8.44 18.88
CA VAL A 166 -3.80 8.64 18.71
C VAL A 166 -3.25 7.72 17.64
N TRP A 167 -2.68 8.30 16.61
CA TRP A 167 -1.96 7.59 15.56
C TRP A 167 -0.44 7.61 15.77
N ALA A 168 0.25 6.70 15.13
CA ALA A 168 1.71 6.68 15.02
C ALA A 168 2.12 6.18 13.63
N VAL A 169 3.37 6.41 13.27
CA VAL A 169 3.97 5.87 12.04
C VAL A 169 4.80 4.65 12.37
N ARG A 170 4.52 3.54 11.71
CA ARG A 170 5.40 2.38 11.67
C ARG A 170 6.43 2.57 10.55
N VAL A 171 7.69 2.60 10.91
CA VAL A 171 8.82 2.56 9.97
C VAL A 171 9.31 1.12 9.90
N THR A 172 9.30 0.53 8.70
CA THR A 172 9.70 -0.86 8.49
C THR A 172 10.68 -0.96 7.32
N GLN A 173 11.78 -1.65 7.52
CA GLN A 173 12.66 -2.09 6.43
C GLN A 173 12.22 -3.48 5.97
N LEU A 174 12.02 -3.63 4.66
CA LEU A 174 11.76 -4.91 4.00
C LEU A 174 12.97 -5.23 3.11
N LEU A 175 13.62 -6.36 3.36
CA LEU A 175 14.75 -6.83 2.57
C LEU A 175 14.29 -7.96 1.64
N LEU A 176 14.29 -7.70 0.34
CA LEU A 176 13.85 -8.63 -0.69
C LEU A 176 15.06 -9.30 -1.34
N VAL A 177 15.57 -10.33 -0.68
CA VAL A 177 16.73 -11.10 -1.20
C VAL A 177 16.21 -12.06 -2.28
N PRO A 178 16.82 -12.07 -3.49
CA PRO A 178 16.50 -13.07 -4.50
C PRO A 178 16.70 -14.49 -3.93
N GLU A 179 15.75 -15.38 -4.18
CA GLU A 179 15.95 -16.81 -3.86
C GLU A 179 17.25 -17.27 -4.53
N PRO A 180 18.13 -18.01 -3.83
CA PRO A 180 19.30 -18.58 -4.46
C PRO A 180 18.80 -19.50 -5.58
N GLY A 181 19.06 -19.08 -6.84
CA GLY A 181 18.57 -19.78 -8.02
C GLY A 181 18.88 -21.25 -7.91
N THR A 182 17.89 -22.11 -8.16
CA THR A 182 18.08 -23.54 -8.33
C THR A 182 19.14 -23.73 -9.40
N LEU A 183 20.34 -24.15 -9.00
CA LEU A 183 21.40 -24.52 -9.94
C LEU A 183 20.82 -25.62 -10.83
N ALA A 184 20.44 -25.27 -12.06
CA ALA A 184 20.13 -26.27 -13.07
C ALA A 184 21.42 -27.02 -13.33
N LEU A 185 21.55 -28.22 -12.74
CA LEU A 185 22.56 -29.18 -13.12
C LEU A 185 22.26 -29.57 -14.56
N LEU A 186 22.96 -28.91 -15.48
CA LEU A 186 23.10 -29.40 -16.84
C LEU A 186 23.99 -30.66 -16.77
N GLY A 187 23.35 -31.83 -16.78
CA GLY A 187 23.99 -33.12 -17.02
C GLY A 187 24.19 -33.36 -18.51
#